data_20a876e2d93d0d721da7da7014f2cc65
#
_entry.id   20a876e2d93d0d721da7da7014f2cc65
#
_cell.length_a   1.000
_cell.length_b   1.000
_cell.length_c   1.000
_cell.angle_alpha   90.00
_cell.angle_beta   90.00
_cell.angle_gamma   90.00
#
_symmetry.space_group_name_H-M   'P 1'
#
loop_
_entity.id
_entity.type
_entity.pdbx_description
1 polymer ?
#
loop_
_entity_poly.entity_id
_entity_poly.type
_entity_poly.pdbx_seq_one_letter_code
_entity_poly.pdbx_strand_id
1 'polypeptide(L)'
;MDSNVVDLIMNDHRELKRVFHQLQNAPDTRGNLLPVMITLLTAHSRAEEARVYPAAAAAGIADNVEHSQKEHLQADQLAAEVAATDPDSPDFTRKLSELIDAVTHHMEEEESSVLPGMREHMTSEELDKLGQAFLESRREHLGEEPADLTKTQMEQQAENAQLS
;
A
#
# COMPACT_ATOMS: atom_id res chain seq x y z
N MET A 1 14.43 -14.88 -12.80
CA MET A 1 14.08 -13.79 -11.89
C MET A 1 12.65 -13.96 -11.43
N ASP A 2 12.46 -14.05 -10.13
CA ASP A 2 11.12 -14.27 -9.60
C ASP A 2 10.30 -12.99 -9.72
N SER A 3 9.26 -13.01 -10.57
CA SER A 3 8.35 -11.88 -10.74
C SER A 3 6.93 -12.22 -10.28
N ASN A 4 6.78 -13.26 -9.45
CA ASN A 4 5.50 -13.62 -8.86
C ASN A 4 4.98 -12.45 -8.00
N VAL A 5 3.80 -11.95 -8.32
CA VAL A 5 3.26 -10.75 -7.66
C VAL A 5 3.08 -10.95 -6.16
N VAL A 6 2.74 -12.14 -5.71
CA VAL A 6 2.56 -12.42 -4.28
C VAL A 6 3.89 -12.22 -3.53
N ASP A 7 4.97 -12.76 -4.08
CA ASP A 7 6.29 -12.61 -3.46
C ASP A 7 6.76 -11.15 -3.47
N LEU A 8 6.47 -10.42 -4.55
CA LEU A 8 6.83 -9.00 -4.65
C LEU A 8 6.07 -8.16 -3.62
N ILE A 9 4.77 -8.41 -3.45
CA ILE A 9 3.96 -7.72 -2.45
C ILE A 9 4.48 -8.03 -1.04
N MET A 10 4.79 -9.28 -0.75
CA MET A 10 5.33 -9.67 0.55
C MET A 10 6.69 -9.02 0.83
N ASN A 11 7.53 -8.88 -0.20
CA ASN A 11 8.80 -8.16 -0.06
C ASN A 11 8.59 -6.68 0.25
N ASP A 12 7.63 -6.03 -0.40
CA ASP A 12 7.28 -4.64 -0.12
C ASP A 12 6.78 -4.49 1.32
N HIS A 13 5.96 -5.43 1.80
CA HIS A 13 5.48 -5.43 3.18
C HIS A 13 6.64 -5.48 4.18
N ARG A 14 7.62 -6.36 3.94
CA ARG A 14 8.80 -6.46 4.81
C ARG A 14 9.60 -5.16 4.83
N GLU A 15 9.78 -4.54 3.68
CA GLU A 15 10.50 -3.27 3.57
C GLU A 15 9.77 -2.15 4.31
N LEU A 16 8.45 -2.04 4.13
CA LEU A 16 7.65 -1.05 4.83
C LEU A 16 7.71 -1.25 6.35
N LYS A 17 7.62 -2.49 6.82
CA LYS A 17 7.73 -2.78 8.26
C LYS A 17 9.10 -2.36 8.82
N ARG A 18 10.16 -2.56 8.04
CA ARG A 18 11.50 -2.13 8.42
C ARG A 18 11.57 -0.61 8.58
N VAL A 19 10.99 0.12 7.64
CA VAL A 19 10.96 1.60 7.68
C VAL A 19 10.10 2.06 8.85
N PHE A 20 8.96 1.44 9.10
CA PHE A 20 8.12 1.75 10.26
C PHE A 20 8.87 1.58 11.56
N HIS A 21 9.62 0.50 11.69
CA HIS A 21 10.43 0.25 12.89
C HIS A 21 11.46 1.37 13.12
N GLN A 22 12.13 1.82 12.07
CA GLN A 22 13.08 2.93 12.15
C GLN A 22 12.40 4.23 12.58
N LEU A 23 11.24 4.53 12.01
CA LEU A 23 10.47 5.74 12.36
C LEU A 23 10.06 5.75 13.84
N GLN A 24 9.70 4.58 14.38
CA GLN A 24 9.29 4.47 15.79
C GLN A 24 10.46 4.53 16.75
N ASN A 25 11.60 3.92 16.39
CA ASN A 25 12.71 3.72 17.33
C ASN A 25 13.87 4.69 17.16
N ALA A 26 13.86 5.49 16.08
CA ALA A 26 14.90 6.50 15.83
C ALA A 26 14.25 7.83 15.46
N PRO A 27 13.74 8.58 16.48
CA PRO A 27 13.02 9.84 16.24
C PRO A 27 13.79 10.86 15.40
N ASP A 28 15.11 10.86 15.47
CA ASP A 28 15.97 11.78 14.72
C ASP A 28 15.86 11.57 13.20
N THR A 29 15.38 10.40 12.75
CA THR A 29 15.27 10.09 11.33
C THR A 29 13.94 10.52 10.71
N ARG A 30 12.97 10.95 11.53
CA ARG A 30 11.59 11.23 11.08
C ARG A 30 11.52 12.26 9.97
N GLY A 31 12.29 13.35 10.08
CA GLY A 31 12.28 14.40 9.06
C GLY A 31 12.69 13.93 7.67
N ASN A 32 13.66 13.03 7.59
CA ASN A 32 14.15 12.51 6.32
C ASN A 32 13.40 11.25 5.87
N LEU A 33 13.01 10.41 6.82
CA LEU A 33 12.46 9.09 6.52
C LEU A 33 10.94 9.10 6.31
N LEU A 34 10.22 10.05 6.90
CA LEU A 34 8.76 10.13 6.75
C LEU A 34 8.32 10.31 5.30
N PRO A 35 8.90 11.27 4.53
CA PRO A 35 8.54 11.40 3.11
C PRO A 35 8.87 10.14 2.31
N VAL A 36 9.97 9.47 2.61
CA VAL A 36 10.34 8.22 1.95
C VAL A 36 9.31 7.13 2.24
N MET A 37 8.88 6.99 3.48
CA MET A 37 7.87 6.01 3.88
C MET A 37 6.54 6.27 3.14
N ILE A 38 6.10 7.53 3.12
CA ILE A 38 4.84 7.89 2.45
C ILE A 38 4.92 7.58 0.96
N THR A 39 6.05 7.88 0.30
CA THR A 39 6.26 7.58 -1.11
C THR A 39 6.21 6.07 -1.37
N LEU A 40 6.91 5.27 -0.57
CA LEU A 40 6.94 3.82 -0.72
C LEU A 40 5.55 3.22 -0.50
N LEU A 41 4.87 3.62 0.57
CA LEU A 41 3.54 3.13 0.90
C LEU A 41 2.54 3.47 -0.21
N THR A 42 2.54 4.72 -0.67
CA THR A 42 1.59 5.19 -1.67
C THR A 42 1.85 4.52 -3.03
N ALA A 43 3.11 4.41 -3.45
CA ALA A 43 3.46 3.75 -4.71
C ALA A 43 3.05 2.27 -4.69
N HIS A 44 3.26 1.57 -3.58
CA HIS A 44 2.83 0.19 -3.39
C HIS A 44 1.31 0.08 -3.51
N SER A 45 0.58 0.90 -2.78
CA SER A 45 -0.89 0.88 -2.75
C SER A 45 -1.48 1.21 -4.14
N ARG A 46 -0.90 2.18 -4.85
CA ARG A 46 -1.33 2.55 -6.20
C ARG A 46 -1.14 1.40 -7.18
N ALA A 47 0.00 0.73 -7.11
CA ALA A 47 0.29 -0.40 -7.98
C ALA A 47 -0.69 -1.55 -7.73
N GLU A 48 -1.05 -1.81 -6.47
CA GLU A 48 -2.06 -2.80 -6.14
C GLU A 48 -3.44 -2.43 -6.71
N GLU A 49 -3.87 -1.20 -6.53
CA GLU A 49 -5.16 -0.73 -7.02
C GLU A 49 -5.24 -0.72 -8.53
N ALA A 50 -4.17 -0.35 -9.20
CA ALA A 50 -4.13 -0.24 -10.66
C ALA A 50 -4.04 -1.60 -11.36
N ARG A 51 -3.32 -2.56 -10.78
CA ARG A 51 -2.98 -3.80 -11.47
C ARG A 51 -3.41 -5.07 -10.73
N VAL A 52 -3.21 -5.12 -9.43
CA VAL A 52 -3.40 -6.36 -8.65
C VAL A 52 -4.86 -6.61 -8.33
N TYR A 53 -5.54 -5.62 -7.75
CA TYR A 53 -6.92 -5.80 -7.31
C TYR A 53 -7.90 -6.07 -8.45
N PRO A 54 -7.79 -5.42 -9.62
CA PRO A 54 -8.67 -5.80 -10.74
C PRO A 54 -8.49 -7.26 -11.17
N ALA A 55 -7.25 -7.74 -11.22
CA ALA A 55 -6.96 -9.13 -11.59
C ALA A 55 -7.47 -10.10 -10.52
N ALA A 56 -7.30 -9.77 -9.24
CA ALA A 56 -7.78 -10.58 -8.13
C ALA A 56 -9.31 -10.66 -8.12
N ALA A 57 -9.99 -9.54 -8.35
CA ALA A 57 -11.44 -9.50 -8.44
C ALA A 57 -11.96 -10.38 -9.59
N ALA A 58 -11.30 -10.30 -10.75
CA ALA A 58 -11.64 -11.13 -11.91
C ALA A 58 -11.40 -12.63 -11.64
N ALA A 59 -10.47 -12.95 -10.74
CA ALA A 59 -10.17 -14.33 -10.35
C ALA A 59 -11.15 -14.90 -9.30
N GLY A 60 -12.08 -14.10 -8.78
CA GLY A 60 -13.14 -14.57 -7.90
C GLY A 60 -13.04 -14.13 -6.43
N ILE A 61 -12.14 -13.20 -6.09
CA ILE A 61 -11.98 -12.72 -4.71
C ILE A 61 -12.33 -11.23 -4.56
N ALA A 62 -13.40 -10.82 -5.24
CA ALA A 62 -13.84 -9.41 -5.28
C ALA A 62 -14.18 -8.84 -3.89
N ASP A 63 -14.80 -9.64 -3.01
CA ASP A 63 -15.17 -9.17 -1.67
C ASP A 63 -13.96 -8.80 -0.83
N ASN A 64 -12.90 -9.61 -0.91
CA ASN A 64 -11.64 -9.34 -0.19
C ASN A 64 -10.96 -8.08 -0.74
N VAL A 65 -11.05 -7.88 -2.06
CA VAL A 65 -10.50 -6.69 -2.73
C VAL A 65 -11.22 -5.42 -2.28
N GLU A 66 -12.54 -5.43 -2.19
CA GLU A 66 -13.32 -4.28 -1.74
C GLU A 66 -12.91 -3.86 -0.33
N HIS A 67 -12.74 -4.82 0.57
CA HIS A 67 -12.28 -4.56 1.93
C HIS A 67 -10.88 -3.94 1.94
N SER A 68 -9.96 -4.48 1.13
CA SER A 68 -8.59 -3.95 1.00
C SER A 68 -8.59 -2.51 0.50
N GLN A 69 -9.45 -2.18 -0.45
CA GLN A 69 -9.56 -0.81 -0.97
C GLN A 69 -10.02 0.18 0.10
N LYS A 70 -10.95 -0.21 0.96
CA LYS A 70 -11.39 0.62 2.08
C LYS A 70 -10.26 0.86 3.08
N GLU A 71 -9.47 -0.16 3.36
CA GLU A 71 -8.32 -0.04 4.25
C GLU A 71 -7.23 0.86 3.66
N HIS A 72 -7.02 0.82 2.34
CA HIS A 72 -6.10 1.74 1.67
C HIS A 72 -6.54 3.20 1.85
N LEU A 73 -7.82 3.48 1.70
CA LEU A 73 -8.33 4.83 1.89
C LEU A 73 -8.12 5.33 3.32
N GLN A 74 -8.37 4.47 4.30
CA GLN A 74 -8.11 4.80 5.71
C GLN A 74 -6.64 5.10 5.95
N ALA A 75 -5.75 4.27 5.41
CA ALA A 75 -4.30 4.47 5.54
C ALA A 75 -3.85 5.79 4.90
N ASP A 76 -4.42 6.16 3.76
CA ASP A 76 -4.11 7.43 3.09
C ASP A 76 -4.50 8.63 3.96
N GLN A 77 -5.66 8.56 4.60
CA GLN A 77 -6.12 9.63 5.49
C GLN A 77 -5.20 9.76 6.70
N LEU A 78 -4.81 8.64 7.28
CA LEU A 78 -3.89 8.64 8.42
C LEU A 78 -2.50 9.13 8.02
N ALA A 79 -2.01 8.76 6.84
CA ALA A 79 -0.73 9.25 6.33
C ALA A 79 -0.75 10.76 6.12
N ALA A 80 -1.85 11.29 5.59
CA ALA A 80 -2.02 12.73 5.40
C ALA A 80 -2.01 13.48 6.75
N GLU A 81 -2.65 12.91 7.77
CA GLU A 81 -2.65 13.48 9.12
C GLU A 81 -1.24 13.51 9.72
N VAL A 82 -0.48 12.42 9.58
CA VAL A 82 0.90 12.37 10.06
C VAL A 82 1.76 13.41 9.35
N ALA A 83 1.63 13.50 8.02
CA ALA A 83 2.39 14.47 7.23
C ALA A 83 2.08 15.92 7.60
N ALA A 84 0.85 16.20 8.05
CA ALA A 84 0.42 17.53 8.44
C ALA A 84 0.74 17.88 9.90
N THR A 85 1.28 16.93 10.68
CA THR A 85 1.58 17.11 12.09
C THR A 85 3.07 17.42 12.28
N ASP A 86 3.37 18.40 13.11
CA ASP A 86 4.75 18.74 13.48
C ASP A 86 5.42 17.52 14.12
N PRO A 87 6.58 17.05 13.62
CA PRO A 87 7.29 15.91 14.21
C PRO A 87 7.67 16.11 15.68
N ASP A 88 7.78 17.36 16.13
CA ASP A 88 8.09 17.70 17.52
C ASP A 88 6.85 17.77 18.40
N SER A 89 5.65 17.67 17.83
CA SER A 89 4.40 17.70 18.56
C SER A 89 4.17 16.39 19.32
N PRO A 90 3.58 16.43 20.54
CA PRO A 90 3.20 15.21 21.26
C PRO A 90 2.21 14.32 20.49
N ASP A 91 1.40 14.90 19.60
CA ASP A 91 0.44 14.17 18.79
C ASP A 91 1.08 13.34 17.68
N PHE A 92 2.30 13.68 17.26
CA PHE A 92 2.96 13.03 16.14
C PHE A 92 3.15 11.52 16.39
N THR A 93 3.68 11.15 17.55
CA THR A 93 3.93 9.74 17.90
C THR A 93 2.63 8.94 17.91
N ARG A 94 1.54 9.52 18.43
CA ARG A 94 0.24 8.85 18.45
C ARG A 94 -0.30 8.64 17.05
N LYS A 95 -0.27 9.66 16.20
CA LYS A 95 -0.76 9.58 14.82
C LYS A 95 0.08 8.63 13.98
N LEU A 96 1.39 8.64 14.16
CA LEU A 96 2.29 7.70 13.50
C LEU A 96 1.96 6.25 13.89
N SER A 97 1.73 6.00 15.19
CA SER A 97 1.33 4.67 15.67
C SER A 97 0.01 4.22 15.07
N GLU A 98 -0.97 5.11 14.97
CA GLU A 98 -2.26 4.79 14.35
C GLU A 98 -2.10 4.39 12.89
N LEU A 99 -1.27 5.11 12.14
CA LEU A 99 -0.97 4.78 10.75
C LEU A 99 -0.30 3.42 10.63
N ILE A 100 0.74 3.18 11.44
CA ILE A 100 1.51 1.94 11.41
C ILE A 100 0.60 0.74 11.75
N ASP A 101 -0.25 0.88 12.76
CA ASP A 101 -1.18 -0.17 13.15
C ASP A 101 -2.18 -0.48 12.04
N ALA A 102 -2.74 0.55 11.41
CA ALA A 102 -3.70 0.36 10.31
C ALA A 102 -3.07 -0.33 9.11
N VAL A 103 -1.87 0.10 8.71
CA VAL A 103 -1.16 -0.49 7.58
C VAL A 103 -0.72 -1.93 7.89
N THR A 104 -0.21 -2.18 9.09
CA THR A 104 0.21 -3.52 9.52
C THR A 104 -0.98 -4.47 9.52
N HIS A 105 -2.11 -4.04 10.04
CA HIS A 105 -3.35 -4.84 10.03
C HIS A 105 -3.78 -5.18 8.60
N HIS A 106 -3.76 -4.20 7.71
CA HIS A 106 -4.08 -4.40 6.30
C HIS A 106 -3.12 -5.42 5.65
N MET A 107 -1.82 -5.29 5.89
CA MET A 107 -0.84 -6.21 5.33
C MET A 107 -1.08 -7.65 5.83
N GLU A 108 -1.39 -7.81 7.10
CA GLU A 108 -1.69 -9.13 7.67
C GLU A 108 -2.94 -9.76 7.06
N GLU A 109 -4.01 -8.98 6.87
CA GLU A 109 -5.23 -9.47 6.23
C GLU A 109 -4.97 -9.85 4.77
N GLU A 110 -4.21 -9.03 4.04
CA GLU A 110 -3.86 -9.31 2.66
C GLU A 110 -3.04 -10.59 2.55
N GLU A 111 -2.06 -10.79 3.42
CA GLU A 111 -1.23 -11.98 3.44
C GLU A 111 -1.98 -13.24 3.87
N SER A 112 -3.07 -13.10 4.64
CA SER A 112 -3.85 -14.24 5.11
C SER A 112 -5.06 -14.58 4.22
N SER A 113 -5.52 -13.66 3.37
CA SER A 113 -6.72 -13.88 2.55
C SER A 113 -6.52 -13.59 1.07
N VAL A 114 -6.13 -12.37 0.70
CA VAL A 114 -6.03 -11.97 -0.71
C VAL A 114 -4.93 -12.74 -1.42
N LEU A 115 -3.71 -12.74 -0.87
CA LEU A 115 -2.56 -13.38 -1.51
C LEU A 115 -2.72 -14.90 -1.61
N PRO A 116 -3.17 -15.62 -0.57
CA PRO A 116 -3.46 -17.05 -0.72
C PRO A 116 -4.57 -17.32 -1.74
N GLY A 117 -5.62 -16.50 -1.78
CA GLY A 117 -6.68 -16.60 -2.77
C GLY A 117 -6.17 -16.46 -4.19
N MET A 118 -5.25 -15.54 -4.42
CA MET A 118 -4.62 -15.37 -5.73
C MET A 118 -3.81 -16.60 -6.12
N ARG A 119 -3.02 -17.16 -5.20
CA ARG A 119 -2.25 -18.38 -5.46
C ARG A 119 -3.16 -19.55 -5.79
N GLU A 120 -4.34 -19.64 -5.18
CA GLU A 120 -5.29 -20.70 -5.41
C GLU A 120 -6.01 -20.58 -6.76
N HIS A 121 -6.35 -19.36 -7.17
CA HIS A 121 -7.19 -19.10 -8.35
C HIS A 121 -6.43 -18.65 -9.60
N MET A 122 -5.15 -18.39 -9.52
CA MET A 122 -4.33 -17.91 -10.63
C MET A 122 -3.16 -18.84 -10.90
N THR A 123 -2.83 -18.98 -12.19
CA THR A 123 -1.67 -19.79 -12.58
C THR A 123 -0.36 -19.07 -12.27
N SER A 124 0.75 -19.83 -12.21
CA SER A 124 2.09 -19.25 -12.01
C SER A 124 2.41 -18.23 -13.09
N GLU A 125 2.04 -18.51 -14.34
CA GLU A 125 2.25 -17.59 -15.46
C GLU A 125 1.49 -16.29 -15.28
N GLU A 126 0.21 -16.38 -14.85
CA GLU A 126 -0.61 -15.20 -14.59
C GLU A 126 -0.04 -14.37 -13.46
N LEU A 127 0.42 -15.01 -12.39
CA LEU A 127 1.04 -14.33 -11.24
C LEU A 127 2.35 -13.64 -11.63
N ASP A 128 3.15 -14.25 -12.51
CA ASP A 128 4.39 -13.64 -12.99
C ASP A 128 4.13 -12.43 -13.89
N LYS A 129 3.17 -12.53 -14.79
CA LYS A 129 2.77 -11.40 -15.65
C LYS A 129 2.24 -10.25 -14.81
N LEU A 130 1.42 -10.57 -13.83
CA LEU A 130 0.88 -9.56 -12.91
C LEU A 130 2.00 -8.91 -12.09
N GLY A 131 3.01 -9.69 -11.71
CA GLY A 131 4.18 -9.17 -11.00
C GLY A 131 4.95 -8.15 -11.83
N GLN A 132 5.12 -8.40 -13.12
CA GLN A 132 5.77 -7.45 -14.02
C GLN A 132 4.96 -6.16 -14.14
N ALA A 133 3.63 -6.27 -14.28
CA ALA A 133 2.75 -5.11 -14.34
C ALA A 133 2.78 -4.31 -13.02
N PHE A 134 2.81 -5.00 -11.90
CA PHE A 134 2.91 -4.39 -10.57
C PHE A 134 4.21 -3.59 -10.43
N LEU A 135 5.35 -4.18 -10.81
CA LEU A 135 6.65 -3.51 -10.73
C LEU A 135 6.71 -2.27 -11.61
N GLU A 136 6.15 -2.36 -12.81
CA GLU A 136 6.10 -1.22 -13.74
C GLU A 136 5.26 -0.08 -13.16
N SER A 137 4.07 -0.39 -12.66
CA SER A 137 3.18 0.61 -12.06
C SER A 137 3.82 1.24 -10.82
N ARG A 138 4.42 0.43 -9.94
CA ARG A 138 5.10 0.92 -8.74
C ARG A 138 6.24 1.87 -9.09
N ARG A 139 7.02 1.54 -10.11
CA ARG A 139 8.13 2.38 -10.58
C ARG A 139 7.65 3.73 -11.09
N GLU A 140 6.55 3.75 -11.82
CA GLU A 140 5.95 4.99 -12.30
C GLU A 140 5.58 5.92 -11.14
N HIS A 141 4.97 5.36 -10.10
CA HIS A 141 4.53 6.14 -8.95
C HIS A 141 5.67 6.56 -8.01
N LEU A 142 6.79 5.84 -8.00
CA LEU A 142 7.94 6.22 -7.17
C LEU A 142 8.58 7.54 -7.61
N GLY A 143 8.34 7.98 -8.85
CA GLY A 143 8.84 9.25 -9.37
C GLY A 143 7.93 10.44 -9.06
N GLU A 144 6.77 10.22 -8.46
CA GLU A 144 5.79 11.27 -8.17
C GLU A 144 5.97 11.84 -6.76
N GLU A 145 5.49 13.06 -6.54
CA GLU A 145 5.46 13.66 -5.21
C GLU A 145 4.38 12.98 -4.37
N PRO A 146 4.62 12.76 -3.05
CA PRO A 146 3.65 12.09 -2.19
C PRO A 146 2.26 12.71 -2.19
N ALA A 147 2.16 14.04 -2.25
CA ALA A 147 0.87 14.74 -2.27
C ALA A 147 0.10 14.43 -3.55
N ASP A 148 0.80 14.36 -4.70
CA ASP A 148 0.18 14.04 -5.98
C ASP A 148 -0.32 12.59 -6.01
N LEU A 149 0.44 11.66 -5.44
CA LEU A 149 0.05 10.26 -5.34
C LEU A 149 -1.25 10.11 -4.56
N THR A 150 -1.34 10.75 -3.40
CA THR A 150 -2.53 10.70 -2.53
C THR A 150 -3.76 11.27 -3.25
N LYS A 151 -3.59 12.42 -3.90
CA LYS A 151 -4.68 13.06 -4.66
C LYS A 151 -5.19 12.17 -5.78
N THR A 152 -4.29 11.58 -6.57
CA THR A 152 -4.66 10.70 -7.69
C THR A 152 -5.43 9.48 -7.17
N GLN A 153 -5.00 8.91 -6.04
CA GLN A 153 -5.67 7.77 -5.44
C GLN A 153 -7.10 8.10 -5.02
N MET A 154 -7.31 9.25 -4.40
CA MET A 154 -8.64 9.69 -3.99
C MET A 154 -9.55 9.89 -5.19
N GLU A 155 -9.04 10.46 -6.27
CA GLU A 155 -9.77 10.64 -7.51
C GLU A 155 -10.17 9.30 -8.13
N GLN A 156 -9.26 8.34 -8.17
CA GLN A 156 -9.51 7.02 -8.72
C GLN A 156 -10.56 6.25 -7.91
N GLN A 157 -10.52 6.34 -6.59
CA GLN A 157 -11.50 5.70 -5.72
C GLN A 157 -12.88 6.34 -5.88
N ALA A 158 -12.95 7.66 -6.06
CA ALA A 158 -14.20 8.36 -6.33
C ALA A 158 -14.82 7.90 -7.65
N GLU A 159 -14.02 7.73 -8.70
CA GLU A 159 -14.47 7.18 -9.99
C GLU A 159 -15.01 5.77 -9.82
N ASN A 160 -14.28 4.90 -9.13
CA ASN A 160 -14.70 3.52 -8.90
C ASN A 160 -16.01 3.44 -8.11
N ALA A 161 -16.21 4.34 -7.16
CA ALA A 161 -17.46 4.42 -6.39
C ALA A 161 -18.66 4.83 -7.26
N GLN A 162 -18.42 5.65 -8.30
CA GLN A 162 -19.48 6.06 -9.22
C GLN A 162 -19.86 4.95 -10.22
N LEU A 163 -18.95 4.02 -10.49
CA LEU A 163 -19.15 2.93 -11.44
C LEU A 163 -19.85 1.71 -10.79
N SER A 164 -19.98 1.68 -9.50
CA SER A 164 -20.70 0.63 -8.77
C SER A 164 -22.13 1.09 -8.40
#